data_f1bbc3e353b297b1675ce540d22a98f7
#
_entry.id   f1bbc3e353b297b1675ce540d22a98f7
#
_cell.length_a   1.000
_cell.length_b   1.000
_cell.length_c   1.000
_cell.angle_alpha   90.00
_cell.angle_beta   90.00
_cell.angle_gamma   90.00
#
_symmetry.space_group_name_H-M   'P 1'
#
loop_
_entity.id
_entity.type
_entity.pdbx_description
1 polymer ?
#
loop_
_entity_poly.entity_id
_entity_poly.type
_entity_poly.pdbx_seq_one_letter_code
_entity_poly.pdbx_strand_id
1 'polypeptide(L)' 'MVNKVILQGRFTAKPEVKEVGGFDMCEFTIAWSEKYKERETKCFLRCKSWREQAKFIEKYFDKGQECVIEGRLAT' A
#
# COMPACT_ATOMS: atom_id res chain seq x y z
N MET A 1 -11.59 17.02 -11.80
CA MET A 1 -11.12 16.80 -10.42
C MET A 1 -9.91 15.87 -10.42
N VAL A 2 -8.88 16.21 -9.72
CA VAL A 2 -7.69 15.35 -9.61
C VAL A 2 -7.72 14.59 -8.30
N ASN A 3 -7.51 13.28 -8.36
CA ASN A 3 -7.40 12.43 -7.19
C ASN A 3 -6.33 11.38 -7.49
N LYS A 4 -5.10 11.69 -7.11
CA LYS A 4 -3.97 10.83 -7.41
C LYS A 4 -2.98 10.85 -6.25
N VAL A 5 -2.52 9.67 -5.87
CA VAL A 5 -1.50 9.48 -4.85
C VAL A 5 -0.34 8.75 -5.47
N ILE A 6 0.87 9.27 -5.28
CA ILE A 6 2.11 8.57 -5.61
C ILE A 6 2.94 8.56 -4.32
N LEU A 7 3.27 7.37 -3.85
CA LEU A 7 3.91 7.22 -2.56
C LEU A 7 4.99 6.16 -2.62
N GLN A 8 6.15 6.47 -2.07
CA GLN A 8 7.23 5.51 -1.85
C GLN A 8 7.28 5.16 -0.37
N GLY A 9 7.30 3.88 -0.07
CA GLY A 9 7.34 3.41 1.31
C GLY A 9 7.61 1.93 1.38
N ARG A 10 7.34 1.34 2.57
CA ARG A 10 7.58 -0.09 2.81
C ARG A 10 6.32 -0.76 3.31
N PHE A 11 6.16 -2.01 2.92
CA PHE A 11 5.08 -2.85 3.44
C PHE A 11 5.28 -3.09 4.94
N THR A 12 4.24 -2.89 5.74
CA THR A 12 4.29 -3.13 7.18
C THR A 12 4.12 -4.60 7.54
N ALA A 13 3.55 -5.38 6.62
CA ALA A 13 3.32 -6.81 6.77
C ALA A 13 3.27 -7.46 5.40
N LYS A 14 3.36 -8.78 5.35
CA LYS A 14 3.18 -9.50 4.09
C LYS A 14 1.76 -9.29 3.58
N PRO A 15 1.58 -8.81 2.33
CA PRO A 15 0.26 -8.66 1.76
C PRO A 15 -0.40 -10.01 1.51
N GLU A 16 -1.68 -10.11 1.81
CA GLU A 16 -2.46 -11.34 1.64
C GLU A 16 -3.72 -11.04 0.86
N VAL A 17 -4.04 -11.93 -0.09
CA VAL A 17 -5.26 -11.85 -0.88
C VAL A 17 -6.40 -12.52 -0.12
N LYS A 18 -7.55 -11.86 -0.10
CA LYS A 18 -8.82 -12.45 0.34
C LYS A 18 -9.87 -12.24 -0.74
N GLU A 19 -10.89 -13.04 -0.69
CA GLU A 19 -12.04 -12.89 -1.57
C GLU A 19 -13.10 -12.02 -0.90
N VAL A 20 -13.52 -10.98 -1.60
CA VAL A 20 -14.55 -10.06 -1.12
C VAL A 20 -15.55 -9.84 -2.25
N GLY A 21 -16.80 -10.24 -2.01
CA GLY A 21 -17.87 -10.08 -3.01
C GLY A 21 -17.60 -10.79 -4.33
N GLY A 22 -16.90 -11.92 -4.29
CA GLY A 22 -16.56 -12.69 -5.50
C GLY A 22 -15.31 -12.20 -6.21
N PHE A 23 -14.59 -11.24 -5.64
CA PHE A 23 -13.37 -10.69 -6.23
C PHE A 23 -12.19 -10.86 -5.30
N ASP A 24 -11.01 -11.09 -5.85
CA ASP A 24 -9.76 -11.07 -5.09
C ASP A 24 -9.41 -9.64 -4.69
N MET A 25 -9.09 -9.46 -3.43
CA MET A 25 -8.70 -8.17 -2.86
C MET A 25 -7.50 -8.34 -1.96
N CYS A 26 -6.51 -7.47 -2.11
CA CYS A 26 -5.36 -7.40 -1.24
C CYS A 26 -5.41 -6.10 -0.45
N GLU A 27 -5.41 -6.21 0.86
CA GLU A 27 -5.33 -5.06 1.76
C GLU A 27 -3.95 -5.02 2.37
N PHE A 28 -3.31 -3.87 2.33
CA PHE A 28 -1.96 -3.71 2.86
C PHE A 28 -1.74 -2.28 3.35
N THR A 29 -0.73 -2.10 4.17
CA THR A 29 -0.37 -0.78 4.69
C THR A 29 1.05 -0.45 4.27
N ILE A 30 1.22 0.75 3.75
CA ILE A 30 2.53 1.29 3.40
C ILE A 30 2.95 2.30 4.45
N ALA A 31 4.15 2.13 4.96
CA ALA A 31 4.74 3.02 5.93
C ALA A 31 5.85 3.85 5.29
N TRP A 32 5.90 5.12 5.63
CA TRP A 32 7.02 5.99 5.26
C TRP A 32 7.30 6.95 6.40
N SER A 33 8.48 7.54 6.39
CA SER A 33 8.84 8.55 7.37
C SER A 33 9.28 9.83 6.67
N GLU A 34 8.97 10.94 7.30
CA GLU A 34 9.42 12.26 6.90
C GLU A 34 10.26 12.85 8.02
N LYS A 35 11.39 13.40 7.65
CA LYS A 35 12.28 14.06 8.61
C LYS A 35 12.42 15.52 8.25
N TYR A 36 12.09 16.37 9.22
CA TYR A 36 12.28 17.80 9.10
C TYR A 36 13.04 18.30 10.33
N LYS A 37 14.25 18.83 10.09
CA LYS A 37 15.17 19.20 11.15
C LYS A 37 15.48 18.00 12.06
N GLU A 38 15.17 18.05 13.35
CA GLU A 38 15.39 16.96 14.29
C GLU A 38 14.12 16.15 14.55
N ARG A 39 13.05 16.43 13.81
CA ARG A 39 11.76 15.78 13.95
C ARG A 39 11.56 14.72 12.89
N GLU A 40 11.23 13.51 13.31
CA GLU A 40 10.85 12.45 12.41
C GLU A 40 9.38 12.12 12.63
N THR A 41 8.60 12.12 11.55
CA THR A 41 7.20 11.74 11.57
C THR A 41 7.03 10.47 10.76
N LYS A 42 6.43 9.46 11.39
CA LYS A 42 6.08 8.20 10.70
C LYS A 42 4.63 8.28 10.25
N CYS A 43 4.40 7.88 9.02
CA CYS A 43 3.09 7.91 8.40
C CYS A 43 2.74 6.54 7.86
N PHE A 44 1.44 6.22 7.88
CA PHE A 44 0.91 4.94 7.43
C PHE A 44 -0.29 5.19 6.52
N LEU A 45 -0.34 4.50 5.39
CA LEU A 45 -1.45 4.57 4.47
C LEU A 45 -1.99 3.17 4.21
N ARG A 46 -3.26 2.97 4.50
CA ARG A 46 -3.95 1.70 4.20
C ARG A 46 -4.37 1.70 2.74
N CYS A 47 -4.07 0.60 2.07
CA CYS A 47 -4.27 0.46 0.64
C CYS A 47 -5.09 -0.79 0.34
N LYS A 48 -5.84 -0.74 -0.76
CA LYS A 48 -6.54 -1.89 -1.30
C LYS A 48 -6.24 -2.02 -2.78
N SER A 49 -6.09 -3.24 -3.22
CA SER A 49 -5.90 -3.58 -4.62
C SER A 49 -6.83 -4.73 -4.97
N TRP A 50 -7.23 -4.82 -6.22
CA TRP A 50 -8.27 -5.75 -6.65
C TRP A 50 -7.83 -6.59 -7.84
N ARG A 51 -8.38 -7.82 -7.92
CA ARG A 51 -8.25 -8.72 -9.07
C ARG A 51 -6.79 -9.11 -9.34
N GLU A 52 -6.34 -9.01 -10.57
CA GLU A 52 -5.00 -9.44 -10.96
C GLU A 52 -3.88 -8.66 -10.27
N GLN A 53 -4.10 -7.37 -10.01
CA GLN A 53 -3.14 -6.55 -9.29
C GLN A 53 -3.00 -7.02 -7.83
N ALA A 54 -4.10 -7.44 -7.20
CA ALA A 54 -4.05 -8.00 -5.85
C ALA A 54 -3.18 -9.26 -5.80
N LYS A 55 -3.34 -10.15 -6.76
CA LYS A 55 -2.52 -11.36 -6.86
C LYS A 55 -1.05 -11.04 -7.12
N PHE A 56 -0.78 -10.06 -7.97
CA PHE A 56 0.57 -9.60 -8.25
C PHE A 56 1.26 -9.11 -6.97
N ILE A 57 0.57 -8.30 -6.18
CA ILE A 57 1.11 -7.75 -4.94
C ILE A 57 1.43 -8.86 -3.94
N GLU A 58 0.52 -9.81 -3.77
CA GLU A 58 0.76 -10.93 -2.87
C GLU A 58 1.96 -11.76 -3.30
N LYS A 59 2.10 -11.98 -4.61
CA LYS A 59 3.16 -12.84 -5.14
C LYS A 59 4.55 -12.23 -5.02
N TYR A 60 4.67 -10.93 -5.23
CA TYR A 60 5.98 -10.29 -5.40
C TYR A 60 6.44 -9.42 -4.24
N PHE A 61 5.59 -9.12 -3.27
CA PHE A 61 5.96 -8.25 -2.17
C PHE A 61 5.89 -8.95 -0.82
N ASP A 62 6.70 -8.49 0.11
CA ASP A 62 6.78 -9.05 1.44
C ASP A 62 6.95 -7.93 2.46
N LYS A 63 6.85 -8.28 3.75
CA LYS A 63 7.05 -7.35 4.86
C LYS A 63 8.41 -6.67 4.75
N GLY A 64 8.41 -5.35 4.93
CA GLY A 64 9.63 -4.54 4.92
C GLY A 64 10.14 -4.17 3.54
N GLN A 65 9.53 -4.70 2.49
CA GLN A 65 9.96 -4.43 1.12
C GLN A 65 9.55 -3.03 0.69
N GLU A 66 10.48 -2.32 0.06
CA GLU A 66 10.24 -0.98 -0.47
C GLU A 66 9.47 -1.05 -1.78
N CYS A 67 8.56 -0.10 -1.95
CA CYS A 67 7.75 -0.01 -3.17
C CYS A 67 7.38 1.43 -3.48
N VAL A 68 6.99 1.66 -4.72
CA VAL A 68 6.32 2.89 -5.14
C VAL A 68 4.91 2.50 -5.57
N ILE A 69 3.93 3.14 -4.98
CA ILE A 69 2.53 2.91 -5.33
C ILE A 69 1.96 4.13 -6.02
N GLU A 70 1.01 3.89 -6.91
CA GLU A 70 0.19 4.91 -7.53
C GLU A 70 -1.26 4.50 -7.38
N GLY A 71 -2.09 5.42 -6.96
CA GLY A 71 -3.50 5.15 -6.77
C GLY A 71 -4.29 6.41 -6.55
N ARG A 72 -5.46 6.25 -5.97
CA ARG A 72 -6.35 7.35 -5.63
C ARG A 72 -6.86 7.18 -4.21
N LEU A 73 -7.25 8.29 -3.60
CA LEU A 73 -7.88 8.23 -2.28
C LEU A 73 -9.34 7.80 -2.45
N ALA A 74 -9.77 6.92 -1.56
CA ALA A 74 -11.14 6.43 -1.51
C ALA A 74 -11.62 6.34 -0.06
N THR A 75 -12.93 6.34 0.11
CA THR A 75 -13.56 6.19 1.42
C THR A 75 -14.29 4.86 1.53
#